data_c1efcc1e227f4a061892717634646149
#
_entry.id   c1efcc1e227f4a061892717634646149
#
_cell.length_a   1.000
_cell.length_b   1.000
_cell.length_c   1.000
_cell.angle_alpha   90.00
_cell.angle_beta   90.00
_cell.angle_gamma   90.00
#
_symmetry.space_group_name_H-M   'P 1'
#
loop_
_entity.id
_entity.type
_entity.pdbx_description
1 polymer ?
#
loop_
_entity_poly.entity_id
_entity_poly.type
_entity_poly.pdbx_seq_one_letter_code
_entity_poly.pdbx_strand_id
1 'polypeptide(L)'
;MKRPIVVINPNSNQSVTDGLGECLARFNNNKSHPIECVTLKNGPFGIESQLDSDSVILPLANFVKTRPDAGAFVIACYSDPGIDTCRSVTSQPVFGIQESGVLTALCRAERFGVIAIADASVERHRRYMARMQVINRLA
;
A
#
# COMPACT_ATOMS: atom_id res chain seq x y z
N MET A 1 0.69 4.62 -25.50
CA MET A 1 -0.03 3.56 -24.79
C MET A 1 -0.41 4.07 -23.41
N LYS A 2 -1.56 3.64 -22.88
CA LYS A 2 -2.02 4.04 -21.53
C LYS A 2 -1.25 3.25 -20.49
N ARG A 3 -0.61 3.93 -19.55
CA ARG A 3 0.25 3.30 -18.53
C ARG A 3 -0.63 2.78 -17.39
N PRO A 4 -0.50 1.52 -16.94
CA PRO A 4 -1.33 0.95 -15.88
C PRO A 4 -1.02 1.56 -14.51
N ILE A 5 -2.03 1.60 -13.65
CA ILE A 5 -1.84 1.76 -12.20
C ILE A 5 -1.66 0.36 -11.62
N VAL A 6 -0.48 0.08 -11.10
CA VAL A 6 -0.13 -1.23 -10.55
C VAL A 6 -0.40 -1.23 -9.05
N VAL A 7 -1.38 -2.02 -8.63
CA VAL A 7 -1.77 -2.22 -7.23
C VAL A 7 -1.08 -3.48 -6.71
N ILE A 8 -0.16 -3.33 -5.78
CA ILE A 8 0.70 -4.41 -5.31
C ILE A 8 0.20 -4.91 -3.95
N ASN A 9 -0.27 -6.15 -3.91
CA ASN A 9 -0.42 -6.87 -2.66
C ASN A 9 0.97 -7.39 -2.23
N PRO A 10 1.54 -6.89 -1.12
CA PRO A 10 2.91 -7.26 -0.73
C PRO A 10 3.02 -8.62 -0.03
N ASN A 11 1.91 -9.33 0.18
CA ASN A 11 1.91 -10.71 0.67
C ASN A 11 1.69 -11.72 -0.47
N SER A 12 1.92 -13.00 -0.20
CA SER A 12 1.78 -14.08 -1.19
C SER A 12 0.37 -14.66 -1.30
N ASN A 13 -0.59 -14.17 -0.52
CA ASN A 13 -1.96 -14.65 -0.54
C ASN A 13 -2.70 -14.12 -1.78
N GLN A 14 -2.89 -14.99 -2.77
CA GLN A 14 -3.56 -14.65 -4.03
C GLN A 14 -5.01 -14.20 -3.82
N SER A 15 -5.73 -14.76 -2.83
CA SER A 15 -7.13 -14.39 -2.59
C SER A 15 -7.28 -12.91 -2.18
N VAL A 16 -6.27 -12.31 -1.55
CA VAL A 16 -6.26 -10.87 -1.24
C VAL A 16 -6.16 -10.06 -2.54
N THR A 17 -5.31 -10.48 -3.47
CA THR A 17 -5.17 -9.82 -4.77
C THR A 17 -6.44 -9.93 -5.61
N ASP A 18 -7.09 -11.10 -5.58
CA ASP A 18 -8.34 -11.32 -6.30
C ASP A 18 -9.44 -10.41 -5.75
N GLY A 19 -9.58 -10.31 -4.42
CA GLY A 19 -10.51 -9.40 -3.77
C GLY A 19 -10.22 -7.92 -4.08
N LEU A 20 -8.94 -7.52 -4.17
CA LEU A 20 -8.57 -6.18 -4.64
C LEU A 20 -9.04 -5.95 -6.08
N GLY A 21 -8.81 -6.92 -6.96
CA GLY A 21 -9.25 -6.86 -8.35
C GLY A 21 -10.77 -6.69 -8.47
N GLU A 22 -11.55 -7.45 -7.71
CA GLU A 22 -13.01 -7.34 -7.66
C GLU A 22 -13.47 -5.95 -7.17
N CYS A 23 -12.91 -5.47 -6.06
CA CYS A 23 -13.24 -4.15 -5.52
C CYS A 23 -12.90 -3.00 -6.48
N LEU A 24 -11.81 -3.14 -7.23
CA LEU A 24 -11.32 -2.09 -8.14
C LEU A 24 -11.89 -2.20 -9.56
N ALA A 25 -12.58 -3.30 -9.90
CA ALA A 25 -13.14 -3.54 -11.25
C ALA A 25 -14.01 -2.38 -11.76
N ARG A 26 -14.79 -1.77 -10.86
CA ARG A 26 -15.66 -0.62 -11.19
C ARG A 26 -14.89 0.61 -11.71
N PHE A 27 -13.62 0.75 -11.34
CA PHE A 27 -12.77 1.86 -11.80
C PHE A 27 -12.06 1.56 -13.12
N ASN A 28 -11.98 0.29 -13.52
CA ASN A 28 -11.38 -0.13 -14.80
C ASN A 28 -12.24 0.20 -16.02
N ASN A 29 -13.52 0.54 -15.83
CA ASN A 29 -14.44 0.87 -16.93
C ASN A 29 -14.04 2.15 -17.69
N ASN A 30 -13.18 2.96 -17.15
CA ASN A 30 -12.84 4.27 -17.70
C ASN A 30 -11.64 4.29 -18.66
N LYS A 31 -11.12 3.15 -19.09
CA LYS A 31 -10.07 2.94 -20.13
C LYS A 31 -8.91 3.94 -20.21
N SER A 32 -8.81 4.91 -19.28
CA SER A 32 -7.73 5.90 -19.29
C SER A 32 -6.43 5.35 -18.73
N HIS A 33 -6.48 4.69 -17.59
CA HIS A 33 -5.37 3.99 -16.95
C HIS A 33 -5.89 2.65 -16.40
N PRO A 34 -5.57 1.52 -17.03
CA PRO A 34 -6.00 0.22 -16.52
C PRO A 34 -5.40 -0.03 -15.13
N ILE A 35 -6.19 -0.62 -14.24
CA ILE A 35 -5.72 -1.05 -12.92
C ILE A 35 -5.31 -2.52 -13.02
N GLU A 36 -4.10 -2.80 -12.59
CA GLU A 36 -3.50 -4.12 -12.56
C GLU A 36 -3.17 -4.50 -11.12
N CYS A 37 -3.85 -5.51 -10.58
CA CYS A 37 -3.57 -6.02 -9.24
C CYS A 37 -2.57 -7.17 -9.33
N VAL A 38 -1.52 -7.12 -8.53
CA VAL A 38 -0.43 -8.11 -8.55
C VAL A 38 -0.12 -8.62 -7.15
N THR A 39 0.26 -9.89 -7.06
CA THR A 39 0.68 -10.57 -5.82
C THR A 39 2.20 -10.61 -5.75
N LEU A 40 2.79 -10.19 -4.65
CA LEU A 40 4.21 -10.36 -4.38
C LEU A 40 4.49 -11.79 -3.91
N LYS A 41 4.71 -12.72 -4.87
CA LYS A 41 4.81 -14.16 -4.60
C LYS A 41 5.88 -14.54 -3.57
N ASN A 42 6.93 -13.74 -3.42
CA ASN A 42 8.03 -13.97 -2.48
C ASN A 42 7.78 -13.31 -1.10
N GLY A 43 6.60 -12.74 -0.87
CA GLY A 43 6.20 -12.19 0.43
C GLY A 43 5.73 -13.29 1.40
N PRO A 44 5.55 -12.96 2.70
CA PRO A 44 4.87 -13.83 3.65
C PRO A 44 3.41 -14.01 3.25
N PHE A 45 2.73 -15.02 3.79
CA PHE A 45 1.31 -15.24 3.51
C PHE A 45 0.41 -14.09 4.03
N GLY A 46 0.81 -13.44 5.12
CA GLY A 46 0.19 -12.24 5.69
C GLY A 46 1.27 -11.33 6.28
N ILE A 47 0.98 -10.03 6.38
CA ILE A 47 1.88 -9.06 7.04
C ILE A 47 1.28 -8.72 8.40
N GLU A 48 1.69 -9.46 9.43
CA GLU A 48 1.15 -9.34 10.79
C GLU A 48 2.14 -8.67 11.73
N SER A 49 3.44 -8.92 11.55
CA SER A 49 4.52 -8.38 12.37
C SER A 49 5.30 -7.26 11.66
N GLN A 50 6.17 -6.57 12.42
CA GLN A 50 7.15 -5.64 11.85
C GLN A 50 8.14 -6.39 10.95
N LEU A 51 8.55 -7.59 11.35
CA LEU A 51 9.47 -8.41 10.55
C LEU A 51 8.87 -8.75 9.18
N ASP A 52 7.58 -9.11 9.13
CA ASP A 52 6.90 -9.35 7.85
C ASP A 52 6.91 -8.10 6.98
N SER A 53 6.58 -6.95 7.59
CA SER A 53 6.58 -5.66 6.89
C SER A 53 7.96 -5.31 6.34
N ASP A 54 9.01 -5.52 7.12
CA ASP A 54 10.38 -5.21 6.72
C ASP A 54 10.91 -6.20 5.67
N SER A 55 10.50 -7.47 5.74
CA SER A 55 10.92 -8.52 4.81
C SER A 55 10.52 -8.27 3.36
N VAL A 56 9.45 -7.52 3.13
CA VAL A 56 8.95 -7.24 1.78
C VAL A 56 9.50 -5.96 1.15
N ILE A 57 10.29 -5.17 1.89
CA ILE A 57 10.81 -3.87 1.41
C ILE A 57 11.63 -4.03 0.12
N LEU A 58 12.66 -4.87 0.15
CA LEU A 58 13.52 -5.09 -1.02
C LEU A 58 12.80 -5.83 -2.16
N PRO A 59 12.02 -6.87 -1.90
CA PRO A 59 11.18 -7.50 -2.92
C PRO A 59 10.24 -6.50 -3.63
N LEU A 60 9.57 -5.60 -2.89
CA LEU A 60 8.72 -4.55 -3.46
C LEU A 60 9.52 -3.59 -4.35
N ALA A 61 10.63 -3.06 -3.85
CA ALA A 61 11.47 -2.14 -4.60
C ALA A 61 12.02 -2.79 -5.88
N ASN A 62 12.42 -4.05 -5.80
CA ASN A 62 12.88 -4.80 -6.98
C ASN A 62 11.74 -5.01 -7.99
N PHE A 63 10.54 -5.35 -7.53
CA PHE A 63 9.37 -5.47 -8.41
C PHE A 63 9.08 -4.14 -9.11
N VAL A 64 9.06 -3.01 -8.39
CA VAL A 64 8.82 -1.67 -8.95
C VAL A 64 9.81 -1.35 -10.08
N LYS A 65 11.10 -1.70 -9.93
CA LYS A 65 12.13 -1.53 -10.98
C LYS A 65 11.81 -2.30 -12.26
N THR A 66 11.13 -3.44 -12.15
CA THR A 66 10.79 -4.27 -13.34
C THR A 66 9.62 -3.73 -14.14
N ARG A 67 8.95 -2.67 -13.68
CA ARG A 67 7.73 -2.13 -14.28
C ARG A 67 7.88 -0.66 -14.73
N PRO A 68 8.83 -0.37 -15.65
CA PRO A 68 8.98 0.98 -16.20
C PRO A 68 7.76 1.43 -17.03
N ASP A 69 6.91 0.48 -17.43
CA ASP A 69 5.64 0.69 -18.12
C ASP A 69 4.52 1.23 -17.22
N ALA A 70 4.62 1.08 -15.90
CA ALA A 70 3.61 1.55 -14.95
C ALA A 70 3.44 3.08 -14.98
N GLY A 71 2.22 3.56 -14.83
CA GLY A 71 1.90 4.98 -14.66
C GLY A 71 2.01 5.42 -13.20
N ALA A 72 1.67 4.52 -12.29
CA ALA A 72 1.76 4.71 -10.84
C ALA A 72 1.77 3.35 -10.14
N PHE A 73 2.21 3.34 -8.88
CA PHE A 73 2.15 2.17 -8.00
C PHE A 73 1.31 2.46 -6.76
N VAL A 74 0.60 1.46 -6.28
CA VAL A 74 -0.13 1.49 -5.01
C VAL A 74 0.30 0.29 -4.17
N ILE A 75 0.84 0.52 -2.98
CA ILE A 75 1.15 -0.54 -2.02
C ILE A 75 -0.12 -0.83 -1.22
N ALA A 76 -0.74 -1.99 -1.50
CA ALA A 76 -2.03 -2.38 -0.93
C ALA A 76 -1.87 -3.13 0.40
N CYS A 77 -1.22 -2.49 1.36
CA CYS A 77 -1.08 -2.98 2.73
C CYS A 77 -1.16 -1.81 3.71
N TYR A 78 -2.00 -1.93 4.74
CA TYR A 78 -2.15 -0.89 5.76
C TYR A 78 -0.96 -0.86 6.75
N SER A 79 0.22 -0.72 6.20
CA SER A 79 1.52 -0.51 6.86
C SER A 79 2.46 0.22 5.90
N ASP A 80 2.06 0.37 4.64
CA ASP A 80 2.85 0.97 3.56
C ASP A 80 4.31 0.50 3.54
N PRO A 81 4.55 -0.85 3.56
CA PRO A 81 5.91 -1.37 3.68
C PRO A 81 6.78 -0.89 2.52
N GLY A 82 7.96 -0.38 2.83
CA GLY A 82 8.96 0.00 1.84
C GLY A 82 8.57 1.16 0.92
N ILE A 83 7.58 1.99 1.28
CA ILE A 83 7.11 3.09 0.42
C ILE A 83 8.25 4.04 0.03
N ASP A 84 9.10 4.43 0.97
CA ASP A 84 10.24 5.33 0.70
C ASP A 84 11.29 4.66 -0.19
N THR A 85 11.54 3.36 0.04
CA THR A 85 12.47 2.57 -0.79
C THR A 85 11.93 2.44 -2.22
N CYS A 86 10.63 2.18 -2.38
CA CYS A 86 10.00 2.15 -3.71
C CYS A 86 10.10 3.52 -4.40
N ARG A 87 9.84 4.62 -3.68
CA ARG A 87 9.97 5.99 -4.21
C ARG A 87 11.39 6.32 -4.64
N SER A 88 12.39 5.76 -3.99
CA SER A 88 13.81 6.01 -4.33
C SER A 88 14.29 5.33 -5.61
N VAL A 89 13.55 4.35 -6.11
CA VAL A 89 13.98 3.52 -7.26
C VAL A 89 13.15 3.72 -8.52
N THR A 90 12.18 4.61 -8.49
CA THR A 90 11.33 4.93 -9.65
C THR A 90 10.97 6.41 -9.69
N SER A 91 10.72 6.94 -10.88
CA SER A 91 10.19 8.29 -11.08
C SER A 91 8.64 8.32 -11.11
N GLN A 92 7.99 7.16 -11.17
CA GLN A 92 6.54 7.07 -11.14
C GLN A 92 6.03 7.31 -9.71
N PRO A 93 4.83 7.91 -9.55
CA PRO A 93 4.19 8.06 -8.25
C PRO A 93 4.01 6.71 -7.53
N VAL A 94 4.36 6.67 -6.24
CA VAL A 94 4.12 5.51 -5.37
C VAL A 94 3.25 5.95 -4.20
N PHE A 95 2.09 5.33 -4.07
CA PHE A 95 1.10 5.58 -3.04
C PHE A 95 1.02 4.41 -2.07
N GLY A 96 0.85 4.72 -0.78
CA GLY A 96 0.51 3.75 0.24
C GLY A 96 -0.95 3.91 0.67
N ILE A 97 -1.65 2.82 0.93
CA ILE A 97 -3.06 2.91 1.34
C ILE A 97 -3.20 3.44 2.77
N GLN A 98 -2.22 3.24 3.65
CA GLN A 98 -2.24 3.80 5.00
C GLN A 98 -2.05 5.32 4.96
N GLU A 99 -1.00 5.81 4.32
CA GLU A 99 -0.71 7.24 4.15
C GLU A 99 -1.90 7.95 3.49
N SER A 100 -2.40 7.41 2.38
CA SER A 100 -3.51 8.01 1.63
C SER A 100 -4.80 8.03 2.44
N GLY A 101 -5.10 6.96 3.18
CA GLY A 101 -6.29 6.88 4.04
C GLY A 101 -6.24 7.88 5.18
N VAL A 102 -5.10 8.01 5.86
CA VAL A 102 -4.91 8.96 6.96
C VAL A 102 -5.04 10.39 6.48
N LEU A 103 -4.36 10.76 5.39
CA LEU A 103 -4.43 12.11 4.83
C LEU A 103 -5.85 12.45 4.37
N THR A 104 -6.55 11.49 3.75
CA THR A 104 -7.95 11.66 3.36
C THR A 104 -8.85 11.89 4.57
N ALA A 105 -8.66 11.13 5.65
CA ALA A 105 -9.42 11.30 6.89
C ALA A 105 -9.19 12.69 7.49
N LEU A 106 -7.94 13.15 7.52
CA LEU A 106 -7.57 14.47 8.05
C LEU A 106 -8.09 15.65 7.19
N CYS A 107 -8.34 15.43 5.90
CA CYS A 107 -9.03 16.43 5.08
C CYS A 107 -10.52 16.59 5.46
N ARG A 108 -11.10 15.65 6.20
CA ARG A 108 -12.52 15.57 6.50
C ARG A 108 -12.85 15.79 7.98
N ALA A 109 -11.88 15.60 8.88
CA ALA A 109 -12.07 15.70 10.32
C ALA A 109 -10.80 16.16 11.01
N GLU A 110 -10.94 16.77 12.18
CA GLU A 110 -9.80 17.16 13.03
C GLU A 110 -9.09 15.96 13.64
N ARG A 111 -9.82 14.88 13.91
CA ARG A 111 -9.30 13.64 14.51
C ARG A 111 -9.77 12.44 13.69
N PHE A 112 -9.01 11.37 13.72
CA PHE A 112 -9.34 10.12 13.06
C PHE A 112 -9.03 8.93 13.98
N GLY A 113 -9.72 7.81 13.75
CA GLY A 113 -9.42 6.54 14.38
C GLY A 113 -8.94 5.52 13.37
N VAL A 114 -8.22 4.51 13.85
CA VAL A 114 -7.79 3.35 13.06
C VAL A 114 -8.35 2.09 13.71
N ILE A 115 -9.10 1.30 12.95
CA ILE A 115 -9.54 -0.03 13.38
C ILE A 115 -8.44 -1.02 13.01
N ALA A 116 -7.67 -1.44 14.00
CA ALA A 116 -6.63 -2.44 13.82
C ALA A 116 -7.26 -3.84 13.80
N ILE A 117 -6.84 -4.67 12.85
CA ILE A 117 -7.34 -6.05 12.72
C ILE A 117 -6.65 -7.04 13.69
N ALA A 118 -5.51 -6.65 14.28
CA ALA A 118 -4.76 -7.44 15.24
C ALA A 118 -4.09 -6.53 16.27
N ASP A 119 -4.10 -6.93 17.54
CA ASP A 119 -3.48 -6.17 18.64
C ASP A 119 -2.00 -5.88 18.38
N ALA A 120 -1.28 -6.84 17.84
CA ALA A 120 0.14 -6.70 17.48
C ALA A 120 0.41 -5.57 16.45
N SER A 121 -0.60 -5.15 15.68
CA SER A 121 -0.47 -4.07 14.69
C SER A 121 -0.66 -2.67 15.28
N VAL A 122 -1.27 -2.54 16.46
CA VAL A 122 -1.61 -1.24 17.07
C VAL A 122 -0.37 -0.36 17.25
N GLU A 123 0.67 -0.89 17.90
CA GLU A 123 1.90 -0.13 18.14
C GLU A 123 2.67 0.20 16.84
N ARG A 124 2.59 -0.67 15.84
CA ARG A 124 3.15 -0.39 14.50
C ARG A 124 2.43 0.79 13.85
N HIS A 125 1.11 0.82 13.89
CA HIS A 125 0.32 1.94 13.36
C HIS A 125 0.59 3.24 14.14
N ARG A 126 0.71 3.19 15.47
CA ARG A 126 1.06 4.36 16.26
C ARG A 126 2.42 4.94 15.87
N ARG A 127 3.45 4.09 15.71
CA ARG A 127 4.77 4.53 15.21
C ARG A 127 4.68 5.16 13.83
N TYR A 128 3.86 4.60 12.95
CA TYR A 128 3.65 5.18 11.61
C TYR A 128 3.01 6.57 11.70
N MET A 129 1.97 6.73 12.52
CA MET A 129 1.32 8.04 12.76
C MET A 129 2.29 9.07 13.38
N ALA A 130 3.17 8.63 14.26
CA ALA A 130 4.21 9.49 14.84
C ALA A 130 5.21 9.95 13.76
N ARG A 131 5.64 9.03 12.88
CA ARG A 131 6.51 9.38 11.73
C ARG A 131 5.85 10.36 10.75
N MET A 132 4.55 10.23 10.53
CA MET A 132 3.76 11.19 9.75
C MET A 132 3.49 12.51 10.49
N GLN A 133 3.89 12.65 11.76
CA GLN A 133 3.61 13.80 12.63
C GLN A 133 2.10 14.07 12.85
N VAL A 134 1.28 13.04 12.77
CA VAL A 134 -0.17 13.13 12.95
C VAL A 134 -0.69 12.37 14.17
N ILE A 135 0.21 11.88 15.02
CA ILE A 135 -0.14 11.07 16.21
C ILE A 135 -1.09 11.82 17.15
N ASN A 136 -0.96 13.13 17.28
CA ASN A 136 -1.83 13.97 18.13
C ASN A 136 -3.25 14.11 17.55
N ARG A 137 -3.49 13.69 16.32
CA ARG A 137 -4.78 13.68 15.66
C ARG A 137 -5.45 12.29 15.72
N LEU A 138 -4.73 11.27 16.20
CA LEU A 138 -5.26 9.92 16.42
C LEU A 138 -6.15 9.91 17.67
N ALA A 139 -7.37 9.35 17.53
CA ALA A 139 -8.36 9.22 18.59
C ALA A 139 -8.10 7.96 19.44
#